data_a9a9673ed0a5cc1af94abcb528dea9d3
#
_entry.id   a9a9673ed0a5cc1af94abcb528dea9d3
#
_cell.length_a   1.000
_cell.length_b   1.000
_cell.length_c   1.000
_cell.angle_alpha   90.00
_cell.angle_beta   90.00
_cell.angle_gamma   90.00
#
_symmetry.space_group_name_H-M   'P 1'
#
loop_
_entity.id
_entity.type
_entity.pdbx_description
1 polymer ?
#
loop_
_entity_poly.entity_id
_entity_poly.type
_entity_poly.pdbx_seq_one_letter_code
_entity_poly.pdbx_strand_id
1 'polypeptide(L)'
;MCGGALSALLLAACASLDARYPLAEGDCAPRLQERVYFGLSDDKGPIAETAWQAFVERVVTPRFPAGFTVIVAGGQWRDRDGHIGKETSRIVEIVHDGTAEHSRLVAEIAAAYKRDFRQEAVLVVRTPVTACF
;
A
#
# COMPACT_ATOMS: atom_id res chain seq x y z
N MET A 1 -41.75 -46.04 -30.70
CA MET A 1 -40.34 -45.79 -30.99
C MET A 1 -39.99 -44.43 -30.41
N CYS A 2 -39.44 -44.40 -29.20
CA CYS A 2 -39.09 -43.18 -28.48
C CYS A 2 -37.58 -43.09 -28.45
N GLY A 3 -37.03 -42.08 -29.13
CA GLY A 3 -35.62 -41.73 -29.04
C GLY A 3 -35.42 -40.63 -28.01
N GLY A 4 -34.88 -40.99 -26.88
CA GLY A 4 -34.49 -40.02 -25.83
C GLY A 4 -33.09 -39.49 -26.10
N ALA A 5 -32.98 -38.21 -26.34
CA ALA A 5 -31.70 -37.54 -26.40
C ALA A 5 -31.20 -37.17 -24.97
N LEU A 6 -30.11 -37.78 -24.53
CA LEU A 6 -29.41 -37.43 -23.31
C LEU A 6 -28.56 -36.16 -23.61
N SER A 7 -28.99 -35.02 -23.06
CA SER A 7 -28.13 -33.83 -23.00
C SER A 7 -27.14 -33.98 -21.87
N ALA A 8 -25.87 -34.16 -22.21
CA ALA A 8 -24.77 -34.10 -21.23
C ALA A 8 -24.44 -32.63 -20.92
N LEU A 9 -24.75 -32.17 -19.70
CA LEU A 9 -24.30 -30.94 -19.17
C LEU A 9 -22.81 -31.06 -18.83
N LEU A 10 -21.96 -30.44 -19.62
CA LEU A 10 -20.55 -30.20 -19.30
C LEU A 10 -20.46 -29.09 -18.24
N LEU A 11 -20.33 -29.48 -16.99
CA LEU A 11 -19.91 -28.57 -15.92
C LEU A 11 -18.43 -28.26 -16.13
N ALA A 12 -18.13 -27.08 -16.67
CA ALA A 12 -16.78 -26.54 -16.66
C ALA A 12 -16.41 -26.16 -15.22
N ALA A 13 -15.64 -27.03 -14.56
CA ALA A 13 -15.00 -26.71 -13.30
C ALA A 13 -13.95 -25.66 -13.56
N CYS A 14 -14.22 -24.41 -13.21
CA CYS A 14 -13.19 -23.41 -13.04
C CYS A 14 -12.28 -23.88 -11.89
N ALA A 15 -11.20 -24.58 -12.21
CA ALA A 15 -10.14 -24.84 -11.27
C ALA A 15 -9.48 -23.49 -10.94
N SER A 16 -9.80 -22.95 -9.78
CA SER A 16 -9.04 -21.85 -9.18
C SER A 16 -7.60 -22.36 -9.04
N LEU A 17 -6.68 -21.78 -9.79
CA LEU A 17 -5.25 -21.95 -9.58
C LEU A 17 -4.89 -21.26 -8.25
N ASP A 18 -5.22 -21.92 -7.14
CA ASP A 18 -4.57 -21.64 -5.87
C ASP A 18 -3.09 -22.03 -6.05
N ALA A 19 -2.28 -21.06 -6.40
CA ALA A 19 -0.85 -21.19 -6.30
C ALA A 19 -0.52 -21.34 -4.81
N ARG A 20 -0.60 -22.58 -4.32
CA ARG A 20 -0.15 -22.94 -2.99
C ARG A 20 1.37 -22.85 -3.01
N TYR A 21 1.88 -21.67 -2.69
CA TYR A 21 3.22 -21.57 -2.17
C TYR A 21 3.22 -22.35 -0.85
N PRO A 22 4.07 -23.39 -0.72
CA PRO A 22 4.28 -24.01 0.56
C PRO A 22 5.06 -23.02 1.43
N LEU A 23 4.34 -22.09 2.03
CA LEU A 23 4.92 -21.28 3.11
C LEU A 23 5.15 -22.26 4.25
N ALA A 24 6.37 -22.27 4.79
CA ALA A 24 6.70 -22.99 6.00
C ALA A 24 5.62 -22.76 7.06
N GLU A 25 5.33 -23.75 7.87
CA GLU A 25 4.36 -23.72 8.94
C GLU A 25 4.63 -22.55 9.88
N GLY A 26 4.03 -21.40 9.59
CA GLY A 26 4.03 -20.17 10.39
C GLY A 26 2.62 -19.67 10.52
N ASP A 27 2.36 -18.84 11.51
CA ASP A 27 1.06 -18.22 11.71
C ASP A 27 0.73 -17.25 10.57
N CYS A 28 0.13 -17.79 9.50
CA CYS A 28 -0.32 -16.99 8.37
C CYS A 28 -1.74 -16.48 8.60
N ALA A 29 -1.98 -15.21 8.35
CA ALA A 29 -3.30 -14.60 8.46
C ALA A 29 -3.59 -13.59 7.34
N PRO A 30 -4.87 -13.39 6.99
CA PRO A 30 -5.27 -12.27 6.14
C PRO A 30 -4.87 -10.95 6.78
N ARG A 31 -4.30 -10.05 5.98
CA ARG A 31 -3.84 -8.72 6.38
C ARG A 31 -4.16 -7.70 5.29
N LEU A 32 -4.02 -6.42 5.62
CA LEU A 32 -4.03 -5.35 4.65
C LEU A 32 -2.63 -4.74 4.59
N GLN A 33 -2.07 -4.69 3.38
CA GLN A 33 -0.85 -3.96 3.10
C GLN A 33 -1.24 -2.58 2.57
N GLU A 34 -0.75 -1.53 3.21
CA GLU A 34 -0.89 -0.16 2.71
C GLU A 34 0.49 0.42 2.39
N ARG A 35 0.61 1.00 1.20
CA ARG A 35 1.80 1.73 0.76
C ARG A 35 1.47 3.20 0.64
N VAL A 36 2.18 4.02 1.38
CA VAL A 36 2.04 5.47 1.36
C VAL A 36 3.26 6.07 0.66
N TYR A 37 3.01 6.81 -0.41
CA TYR A 37 4.05 7.38 -1.27
C TYR A 37 4.27 8.85 -0.92
N PHE A 38 5.47 9.19 -0.49
CA PHE A 38 5.87 10.51 -0.04
C PHE A 38 6.88 11.11 -1.02
N GLY A 39 6.50 12.16 -1.75
CA GLY A 39 7.42 12.94 -2.55
C GLY A 39 8.39 13.70 -1.63
N LEU A 40 9.66 13.76 -2.00
CA LEU A 40 10.70 14.45 -1.22
C LEU A 40 11.05 15.83 -1.81
N SER A 41 10.10 16.51 -2.41
CA SER A 41 10.20 17.89 -2.84
C SER A 41 8.89 18.64 -2.61
N ASP A 42 8.98 19.93 -2.40
CA ASP A 42 7.85 20.85 -2.33
C ASP A 42 8.12 22.11 -3.18
N ASP A 43 7.26 23.11 -3.08
CA ASP A 43 7.40 24.40 -3.78
C ASP A 43 8.68 25.19 -3.43
N LYS A 44 9.38 24.82 -2.37
CA LYS A 44 10.63 25.43 -1.92
C LYS A 44 11.87 24.60 -2.26
N GLY A 45 11.69 23.40 -2.82
CA GLY A 45 12.76 22.52 -3.21
C GLY A 45 12.77 21.18 -2.46
N PRO A 46 13.93 20.49 -2.41
CA PRO A 46 14.04 19.19 -1.77
C PRO A 46 13.74 19.23 -0.27
N ILE A 47 12.98 18.24 0.22
CA ILE A 47 12.76 18.02 1.64
C ILE A 47 14.03 17.38 2.23
N ALA A 48 14.59 18.00 3.26
CA ALA A 48 15.81 17.51 3.91
C ALA A 48 15.57 16.14 4.57
N GLU A 49 16.56 15.27 4.49
CA GLU A 49 16.51 13.94 5.12
C GLU A 49 16.20 14.02 6.62
N THR A 50 16.76 14.99 7.33
CA THR A 50 16.48 15.21 8.75
C THR A 50 15.02 15.57 9.02
N ALA A 51 14.38 16.31 8.13
CA ALA A 51 12.95 16.65 8.25
C ALA A 51 12.09 15.42 7.99
N TRP A 52 12.45 14.59 7.01
CA TRP A 52 11.81 13.30 6.78
C TRP A 52 11.93 12.37 7.98
N GLN A 53 13.13 12.19 8.53
CA GLN A 53 13.36 11.35 9.71
C GLN A 53 12.56 11.83 10.91
N ALA A 54 12.55 13.13 11.18
CA ALA A 54 11.75 13.72 12.26
C ALA A 54 10.23 13.49 12.04
N PHE A 55 9.74 13.48 10.81
CA PHE A 55 8.36 13.13 10.50
C PHE A 55 8.09 11.67 10.81
N VAL A 56 8.96 10.74 10.38
CA VAL A 56 8.82 9.32 10.68
C VAL A 56 8.76 9.07 12.18
N GLU A 57 9.68 9.65 12.94
CA GLU A 57 9.75 9.47 14.40
C GLU A 57 8.51 10.02 15.13
N ARG A 58 8.02 11.18 14.74
CA ARG A 58 6.92 11.85 15.44
C ARG A 58 5.54 11.44 14.96
N VAL A 59 5.41 11.02 13.72
CA VAL A 59 4.08 10.78 13.10
C VAL A 59 3.85 9.32 12.77
N VAL A 60 4.80 8.65 12.11
CA VAL A 60 4.63 7.27 11.67
C VAL A 60 4.84 6.28 12.81
N THR A 61 5.99 6.36 13.48
CA THR A 61 6.37 5.41 14.54
C THR A 61 5.34 5.30 15.67
N PRO A 62 4.77 6.38 16.21
CA PRO A 62 3.77 6.27 17.28
C PRO A 62 2.47 5.60 16.84
N ARG A 63 2.14 5.65 15.55
CA ARG A 63 0.92 5.03 14.99
C ARG A 63 1.11 3.56 14.65
N PHE A 64 2.32 3.17 14.27
CA PHE A 64 2.67 1.80 13.92
C PHE A 64 3.94 1.34 14.64
N PRO A 65 3.91 1.27 15.98
CA PRO A 65 5.08 0.89 16.78
C PRO A 65 5.50 -0.56 16.59
N ALA A 66 4.60 -1.42 16.08
CA ALA A 66 4.91 -2.81 15.79
C ALA A 66 5.83 -2.97 14.56
N GLY A 67 5.90 -1.96 13.68
CA GLY A 67 6.82 -1.94 12.56
C GLY A 67 6.20 -1.48 11.24
N PHE A 68 7.08 -1.03 10.36
CA PHE A 68 6.82 -0.68 8.97
C PHE A 68 8.13 -0.73 8.20
N THR A 69 8.05 -0.73 6.86
CA THR A 69 9.23 -0.70 6.00
C THR A 69 9.29 0.62 5.24
N VAL A 70 10.49 1.22 5.16
CA VAL A 70 10.73 2.40 4.31
C VAL A 70 11.52 1.99 3.09
N ILE A 71 10.98 2.28 1.92
CA ILE A 71 11.60 1.98 0.63
C ILE A 71 12.00 3.31 -0.03
N VAL A 72 13.25 3.40 -0.48
CA VAL A 72 13.72 4.51 -1.31
C VAL A 72 13.22 4.29 -2.73
N ALA A 73 12.56 5.28 -3.29
CA ALA A 73 11.98 5.18 -4.63
C ALA A 73 12.24 6.47 -5.43
N GLY A 74 12.09 6.37 -6.74
CA GLY A 74 12.09 7.50 -7.66
C GLY A 74 10.87 7.40 -8.56
N GLY A 75 10.34 8.54 -8.92
CA GLY A 75 9.15 8.59 -9.75
C GLY A 75 9.00 9.90 -10.50
N GLN A 76 7.87 10.05 -11.12
CA GLN A 76 7.45 11.31 -11.70
C GLN A 76 6.00 11.59 -11.36
N TRP A 77 5.70 12.85 -11.18
CA TRP A 77 4.37 13.33 -10.88
C TRP A 77 4.00 14.45 -11.88
N ARG A 78 2.76 14.49 -12.30
CA ARG A 78 2.21 15.61 -13.05
C ARG A 78 1.45 16.51 -12.08
N ASP A 79 1.89 17.76 -11.96
CA ASP A 79 1.22 18.76 -11.14
C ASP A 79 -0.10 19.25 -11.78
N ARG A 80 -0.82 20.14 -11.08
CA ARG A 80 -2.09 20.69 -11.54
C ARG A 80 -1.96 21.53 -12.80
N ASP A 81 -0.78 22.12 -13.04
CA ASP A 81 -0.48 22.96 -14.21
C ASP A 81 0.01 22.12 -15.40
N GLY A 82 0.09 20.79 -15.23
CA GLY A 82 0.47 19.86 -16.27
C GLY A 82 1.95 19.61 -16.42
N HIS A 83 2.81 20.19 -15.57
CA HIS A 83 4.24 19.95 -15.60
C HIS A 83 4.57 18.58 -15.01
N ILE A 84 5.54 17.91 -15.62
CA ILE A 84 6.05 16.60 -15.17
C ILE A 84 7.35 16.83 -14.40
N GLY A 85 7.29 16.66 -13.08
CA GLY A 85 8.45 16.63 -12.21
C GLY A 85 8.96 15.21 -12.01
N LYS A 86 10.28 15.03 -12.03
CA LYS A 86 10.93 13.80 -11.54
C LYS A 86 11.40 14.06 -10.13
N GLU A 87 11.06 13.16 -9.22
CA GLU A 87 11.40 13.34 -7.81
C GLU A 87 11.85 12.04 -7.16
N THR A 88 12.68 12.18 -6.13
CA THR A 88 12.93 11.11 -5.19
C THR A 88 11.73 11.00 -4.26
N SER A 89 11.38 9.79 -3.86
CA SER A 89 10.28 9.52 -2.93
C SER A 89 10.66 8.48 -1.90
N ARG A 90 9.86 8.41 -0.84
CA ARG A 90 9.86 7.33 0.13
C ARG A 90 8.51 6.63 0.09
N ILE A 91 8.54 5.31 0.17
CA ILE A 91 7.33 4.52 0.35
C ILE A 91 7.38 3.94 1.75
N VAL A 92 6.39 4.25 2.57
CA VAL A 92 6.17 3.55 3.84
C VAL A 92 5.18 2.43 3.58
N GLU A 93 5.64 1.20 3.78
CA GLU A 93 4.84 0.01 3.67
C GLU A 93 4.46 -0.49 5.06
N ILE A 94 3.16 -0.64 5.29
CA ILE A 94 2.58 -1.05 6.56
C ILE A 94 1.70 -2.26 6.29
N VAL A 95 1.91 -3.34 7.06
CA VAL A 95 1.03 -4.52 7.04
C VAL A 95 0.33 -4.60 8.38
N HIS A 96 -1.00 -4.60 8.37
CA HIS A 96 -1.82 -4.59 9.58
C HIS A 96 -3.06 -5.48 9.45
N ASP A 97 -3.88 -5.56 10.50
CA ASP A 97 -5.05 -6.44 10.58
C ASP A 97 -6.26 -6.03 9.72
N GLY A 98 -6.16 -4.90 9.02
CA GLY A 98 -7.23 -4.40 8.13
C GLY A 98 -8.38 -3.72 8.88
N THR A 99 -8.25 -3.41 10.16
CA THR A 99 -9.28 -2.69 10.91
C THR A 99 -9.48 -1.26 10.38
N ALA A 100 -10.67 -0.73 10.57
CA ALA A 100 -10.98 0.66 10.22
C ALA A 100 -10.10 1.64 11.01
N GLU A 101 -9.70 1.29 12.23
CA GLU A 101 -8.81 2.09 13.06
C GLU A 101 -7.42 2.22 12.42
N HIS A 102 -6.79 1.11 12.04
CA HIS A 102 -5.48 1.16 11.40
C HIS A 102 -5.51 1.90 10.05
N SER A 103 -6.56 1.68 9.24
CA SER A 103 -6.72 2.43 8.00
C SER A 103 -6.91 3.94 8.23
N ARG A 104 -7.56 4.34 9.33
CA ARG A 104 -7.67 5.74 9.75
C ARG A 104 -6.29 6.31 10.13
N LEU A 105 -5.48 5.56 10.88
CA LEU A 105 -4.12 5.97 11.23
C LEU A 105 -3.25 6.20 9.99
N VAL A 106 -3.35 5.36 8.96
CA VAL A 106 -2.65 5.57 7.68
C VAL A 106 -3.14 6.85 7.00
N ALA A 107 -4.45 7.10 6.98
CA ALA A 107 -5.00 8.33 6.41
C ALA A 107 -4.52 9.58 7.16
N GLU A 108 -4.38 9.51 8.49
CA GLU A 108 -3.83 10.59 9.30
C GLU A 108 -2.36 10.87 8.99
N ILE A 109 -1.54 9.83 8.76
CA ILE A 109 -0.15 9.98 8.33
C ILE A 109 -0.09 10.74 6.99
N ALA A 110 -0.90 10.33 6.01
CA ALA A 110 -0.94 10.98 4.71
C ALA A 110 -1.39 12.45 4.81
N ALA A 111 -2.41 12.72 5.63
CA ALA A 111 -2.90 14.07 5.87
C ALA A 111 -1.86 14.96 6.58
N ALA A 112 -1.14 14.42 7.56
CA ALA A 112 -0.08 15.12 8.25
C ALA A 112 1.06 15.50 7.30
N TYR A 113 1.49 14.57 6.43
CA TYR A 113 2.53 14.84 5.45
C TYR A 113 2.12 15.94 4.46
N LYS A 114 0.90 15.86 3.93
CA LYS A 114 0.36 16.91 3.05
C LYS A 114 0.43 18.30 3.69
N ARG A 115 0.03 18.41 4.95
CA ARG A 115 0.03 19.66 5.69
C ARG A 115 1.44 20.15 5.99
N ASP A 116 2.30 19.27 6.52
CA ASP A 116 3.61 19.65 7.07
C ASP A 116 4.62 19.95 5.95
N PHE A 117 4.48 19.30 4.79
CA PHE A 117 5.36 19.46 3.63
C PHE A 117 4.65 20.04 2.39
N ARG A 118 3.48 20.64 2.57
CA ARG A 118 2.72 21.35 1.50
C ARG A 118 2.52 20.51 0.23
N GLN A 119 2.32 19.20 0.38
CA GLN A 119 2.13 18.31 -0.75
C GLN A 119 0.72 18.46 -1.35
N GLU A 120 0.62 18.49 -2.68
CA GLU A 120 -0.67 18.47 -3.38
C GLU A 120 -1.43 17.18 -3.13
N ALA A 121 -0.72 16.05 -3.17
CA ALA A 121 -1.26 14.73 -2.98
C ALA A 121 -0.29 13.81 -2.25
N VAL A 122 -0.82 12.80 -1.59
CA VAL A 122 -0.09 11.64 -1.08
C VAL A 122 -0.86 10.41 -1.55
N LEU A 123 -0.23 9.58 -2.37
CA LEU A 123 -0.84 8.35 -2.87
C LEU A 123 -0.82 7.29 -1.78
N VAL A 124 -1.97 6.65 -1.55
CA VAL A 124 -2.09 5.47 -0.70
C VAL A 124 -2.63 4.32 -1.54
N VAL A 125 -1.89 3.22 -1.58
CA VAL A 125 -2.30 1.99 -2.26
C VAL A 125 -2.60 0.92 -1.21
N ARG A 126 -3.73 0.23 -1.36
CA ARG A 126 -4.21 -0.81 -0.45
C ARG A 126 -4.30 -2.13 -1.18
N THR A 127 -3.76 -3.18 -0.58
CA THR A 127 -3.75 -4.52 -1.15
C THR A 127 -4.05 -5.55 -0.07
N PRO A 128 -5.10 -6.37 -0.20
CA PRO A 128 -5.28 -7.55 0.65
C PRO A 128 -4.11 -8.52 0.43
N VAL A 129 -3.54 -9.02 1.52
CA VAL A 129 -2.41 -9.94 1.49
C VAL A 129 -2.60 -11.06 2.53
N THR A 130 -1.85 -12.14 2.38
CA THR A 130 -1.61 -13.10 3.46
C THR A 130 -0.22 -12.83 4.00
N ALA A 131 -0.11 -12.53 5.29
CA ALA A 131 1.18 -12.37 5.95
C ALA A 131 1.43 -13.51 6.94
N CYS A 132 2.66 -13.99 6.98
CA CYS A 132 3.13 -15.08 7.82
C CYS A 132 4.34 -14.61 8.65
N PHE A 133 4.41 -15.05 9.91
CA PHE A 133 5.48 -14.68 10.84
C PHE A 133 6.10 -15.91 11.50
#